data_ba1ee7248fff8740a1cb0dcc0c2e85f5
#
_entry.id   ba1ee7248fff8740a1cb0dcc0c2e85f5
#
_cell.length_a   1.000
_cell.length_b   1.000
_cell.length_c   1.000
_cell.angle_alpha   90.00
_cell.angle_beta   90.00
_cell.angle_gamma   90.00
#
_symmetry.space_group_name_H-M   'P 1'
#
loop_
_entity.id
_entity.type
_entity.pdbx_description
1 polymer ?
#
loop_
_entity_poly.entity_id
_entity_poly.type
_entity_poly.pdbx_seq_one_letter_code
_entity_poly.pdbx_strand_id
1 'polypeptide(L)'
;LYKEKRKVYKSNHYISSLNPSERRDVHLGIDIFVEENTPIKSPLNGKVIILHNNNFKYDYGPTVILEHNIKGFKFYTLYGHLSEKCLKKLKVGQIIKRGDWIGDIGGYKVNGNWTPHLHFQIMSTLLNEVNNFPGVGEKYLLNIWEQISPDPNIILNIPQTFFSNKYKKEIILSNRTKNIGRNLSISYREPLHMLEAKDQYFYDEHGRKYLDCVNNIS
;
A
#
# COMPACT_ATOMS: atom_id res chain seq x y z
N LEU A 1 -4.75 3.49 3.06
CA LEU A 1 -5.33 2.88 4.25
C LEU A 1 -5.98 1.53 3.93
N TYR A 2 -6.15 0.67 4.94
CA TYR A 2 -6.91 -0.57 4.84
C TYR A 2 -8.39 -0.29 4.50
N LYS A 3 -8.97 -1.07 3.59
CA LYS A 3 -10.33 -0.92 3.04
C LYS A 3 -10.62 0.41 2.33
N GLU A 4 -9.60 1.14 1.97
CA GLU A 4 -9.77 2.37 1.23
C GLU A 4 -10.11 2.10 -0.23
N LYS A 5 -11.21 2.69 -0.72
CA LYS A 5 -11.53 2.68 -2.14
C LYS A 5 -10.68 3.72 -2.87
N ARG A 6 -9.89 3.26 -3.86
CA ARG A 6 -8.93 4.11 -4.56
C ARG A 6 -9.27 4.28 -6.04
N LYS A 7 -9.38 5.52 -6.48
CA LYS A 7 -9.61 5.87 -7.90
C LYS A 7 -8.41 5.59 -8.81
N VAL A 8 -7.23 5.33 -8.25
CA VAL A 8 -6.01 5.05 -9.02
C VAL A 8 -6.06 3.70 -9.75
N TYR A 9 -6.85 2.76 -9.28
CA TYR A 9 -6.99 1.41 -9.86
C TYR A 9 -7.90 1.39 -11.09
N LYS A 10 -7.55 2.19 -12.13
CA LYS A 10 -8.35 2.37 -13.36
C LYS A 10 -7.93 1.47 -14.52
N SER A 11 -6.73 0.89 -14.51
CA SER A 11 -6.24 0.06 -15.60
C SER A 11 -7.05 -1.24 -15.74
N ASN A 12 -6.99 -1.86 -16.90
CA ASN A 12 -7.67 -3.14 -17.14
C ASN A 12 -7.18 -4.28 -16.24
N HIS A 13 -5.97 -4.15 -15.69
CA HIS A 13 -5.41 -5.08 -14.70
C HIS A 13 -6.28 -5.21 -13.44
N TYR A 14 -7.06 -4.18 -13.11
CA TYR A 14 -7.93 -4.16 -11.95
C TYR A 14 -9.39 -4.53 -12.23
N ILE A 15 -9.72 -4.97 -13.44
CA ILE A 15 -11.03 -5.55 -13.73
C ILE A 15 -11.15 -6.86 -12.96
N SER A 16 -12.30 -7.08 -12.30
CA SER A 16 -12.55 -8.33 -11.60
C SER A 16 -12.64 -9.50 -12.59
N SER A 17 -11.93 -10.58 -12.29
CA SER A 17 -12.05 -11.83 -13.06
C SER A 17 -13.37 -12.56 -12.81
N LEU A 18 -14.02 -12.30 -11.66
CA LEU A 18 -15.29 -12.89 -11.27
C LEU A 18 -16.48 -12.15 -11.86
N ASN A 19 -16.36 -10.84 -12.03
CA ASN A 19 -17.38 -10.00 -12.65
C ASN A 19 -16.72 -8.87 -13.46
N PRO A 20 -16.64 -8.98 -14.80
CA PRO A 20 -15.97 -7.99 -15.64
C PRO A 20 -16.59 -6.58 -15.64
N SER A 21 -17.81 -6.41 -15.12
CA SER A 21 -18.42 -5.10 -14.92
C SER A 21 -17.93 -4.39 -13.67
N GLU A 22 -17.23 -5.09 -12.78
CA GLU A 22 -16.73 -4.60 -11.49
C GLU A 22 -15.22 -4.48 -11.49
N ARG A 23 -14.70 -3.72 -10.53
CA ARG A 23 -13.26 -3.51 -10.34
C ARG A 23 -12.82 -3.92 -8.94
N ARG A 24 -11.57 -4.37 -8.88
CA ARG A 24 -10.83 -4.52 -7.64
C ARG A 24 -10.23 -3.16 -7.28
N ASP A 25 -10.94 -2.36 -6.52
CA ASP A 25 -10.56 -0.99 -6.18
C ASP A 25 -10.51 -0.70 -4.67
N VAL A 26 -10.71 -1.74 -3.85
CA VAL A 26 -10.60 -1.67 -2.39
C VAL A 26 -9.24 -2.22 -1.95
N HIS A 27 -8.45 -1.40 -1.28
CA HIS A 27 -7.12 -1.73 -0.80
C HIS A 27 -7.17 -2.70 0.40
N LEU A 28 -6.46 -3.82 0.32
CA LEU A 28 -6.50 -4.90 1.31
C LEU A 28 -5.32 -4.89 2.30
N GLY A 29 -4.42 -3.94 2.15
CA GLY A 29 -3.25 -3.76 3.01
C GLY A 29 -3.20 -2.37 3.65
N ILE A 30 -2.07 -2.08 4.27
CA ILE A 30 -1.67 -0.73 4.72
C ILE A 30 -0.43 -0.34 3.94
N ASP A 31 -0.43 0.86 3.35
CA ASP A 31 0.75 1.43 2.72
C ASP A 31 1.46 2.37 3.69
N ILE A 32 2.76 2.12 3.87
CA ILE A 32 3.64 2.91 4.72
C ILE A 32 4.65 3.61 3.81
N PHE A 33 4.45 4.92 3.61
CA PHE A 33 5.31 5.73 2.75
C PHE A 33 6.62 6.03 3.48
N VAL A 34 7.73 5.59 2.89
CA VAL A 34 9.09 5.79 3.39
C VAL A 34 10.05 5.89 2.21
N GLU A 35 11.26 6.34 2.47
CA GLU A 35 12.27 6.53 1.44
C GLU A 35 12.70 5.21 0.79
N GLU A 36 13.10 5.30 -0.49
CA GLU A 36 13.77 4.22 -1.18
C GLU A 36 15.00 3.73 -0.38
N ASN A 37 15.25 2.43 -0.41
CA ASN A 37 16.30 1.73 0.35
C ASN A 37 16.09 1.72 1.88
N THR A 38 14.96 2.18 2.41
CA THR A 38 14.63 1.96 3.82
C THR A 38 14.55 0.45 4.09
N PRO A 39 15.29 -0.08 5.08
CA PRO A 39 15.28 -1.50 5.39
C PRO A 39 13.98 -1.91 6.07
N ILE A 40 13.39 -3.01 5.62
CA ILE A 40 12.19 -3.62 6.18
C ILE A 40 12.58 -4.87 6.97
N LYS A 41 12.04 -4.97 8.18
CA LYS A 41 12.28 -6.09 9.09
C LYS A 41 10.99 -6.82 9.40
N SER A 42 11.09 -8.13 9.61
CA SER A 42 9.92 -8.94 10.00
C SER A 42 9.42 -8.61 11.40
N PRO A 43 8.13 -8.33 11.60
CA PRO A 43 7.57 -8.11 12.93
C PRO A 43 7.43 -9.41 13.75
N LEU A 44 7.47 -10.57 13.09
CA LEU A 44 7.22 -11.89 13.68
C LEU A 44 8.21 -12.93 13.14
N ASN A 45 8.34 -14.06 13.84
CA ASN A 45 9.02 -15.23 13.31
C ASN A 45 8.19 -15.84 12.17
N GLY A 46 8.85 -16.29 11.10
CA GLY A 46 8.15 -16.87 9.96
C GLY A 46 9.07 -17.65 9.03
N LYS A 47 8.51 -18.08 7.91
CA LYS A 47 9.24 -18.78 6.85
C LYS A 47 8.89 -18.14 5.51
N VAL A 48 9.87 -17.85 4.70
CA VAL A 48 9.65 -17.35 3.32
C VAL A 48 8.96 -18.46 2.52
N ILE A 49 7.77 -18.16 1.99
CA ILE A 49 7.02 -19.13 1.17
C ILE A 49 6.84 -18.65 -0.26
N ILE A 50 6.78 -17.34 -0.48
CA ILE A 50 6.78 -16.72 -1.81
C ILE A 50 7.86 -15.65 -1.86
N LEU A 51 8.64 -15.68 -2.94
CA LEU A 51 9.66 -14.72 -3.29
C LEU A 51 9.58 -14.52 -4.78
N HIS A 52 8.97 -13.44 -5.23
CA HIS A 52 8.64 -13.24 -6.64
C HIS A 52 8.79 -11.77 -7.06
N ASN A 53 9.10 -11.55 -8.34
CA ASN A 53 9.10 -10.21 -8.93
C ASN A 53 7.85 -10.02 -9.80
N ASN A 54 6.87 -9.32 -9.29
CA ASN A 54 5.64 -8.96 -9.99
C ASN A 54 5.90 -7.70 -10.85
N ASN A 55 6.73 -7.85 -11.89
CA ASN A 55 7.27 -6.76 -12.68
C ASN A 55 6.30 -6.23 -13.74
N PHE A 56 5.09 -5.87 -13.35
CA PHE A 56 4.14 -5.15 -14.18
C PHE A 56 3.93 -3.73 -13.67
N LYS A 57 3.57 -2.83 -14.57
CA LYS A 57 3.21 -1.46 -14.19
C LYS A 57 1.96 -1.51 -13.29
N TYR A 58 2.06 -0.84 -12.13
CA TYR A 58 1.03 -0.81 -11.08
C TYR A 58 0.84 -2.12 -10.31
N ASP A 59 1.78 -3.05 -10.40
CA ASP A 59 1.85 -4.22 -9.54
C ASP A 59 2.88 -3.99 -8.41
N TYR A 60 3.16 -5.01 -7.62
CA TYR A 60 4.00 -4.93 -6.43
C TYR A 60 5.51 -4.79 -6.71
N GLY A 61 6.01 -5.15 -7.90
CA GLY A 61 7.43 -5.40 -8.07
C GLY A 61 7.92 -6.58 -7.22
N PRO A 62 9.16 -6.52 -6.69
CA PRO A 62 9.66 -7.56 -5.79
C PRO A 62 8.83 -7.69 -4.53
N THR A 63 8.41 -8.93 -4.25
CA THR A 63 7.44 -9.27 -3.19
C THR A 63 7.94 -10.45 -2.38
N VAL A 64 7.76 -10.37 -1.07
CA VAL A 64 8.03 -11.45 -0.12
C VAL A 64 6.74 -11.77 0.61
N ILE A 65 6.40 -13.08 0.72
CA ILE A 65 5.33 -13.54 1.60
C ILE A 65 5.94 -14.51 2.63
N LEU A 66 5.67 -14.23 3.90
CA LEU A 66 6.05 -15.09 5.01
C LEU A 66 4.84 -15.87 5.51
N GLU A 67 5.05 -17.15 5.79
CA GLU A 67 4.15 -17.99 6.59
C GLU A 67 4.52 -17.85 8.07
N HIS A 68 3.52 -17.66 8.92
CA HIS A 68 3.63 -17.61 10.36
C HIS A 68 2.81 -18.73 11.00
N ASN A 69 3.28 -19.20 12.15
CA ASN A 69 2.52 -20.13 12.99
C ASN A 69 2.64 -19.68 14.45
N ILE A 70 1.54 -19.27 15.03
CA ILE A 70 1.45 -18.87 16.43
C ILE A 70 0.48 -19.80 17.14
N LYS A 71 0.98 -20.65 18.02
CA LYS A 71 0.19 -21.62 18.81
C LYS A 71 -0.74 -22.49 17.92
N GLY A 72 -0.26 -22.91 16.76
CA GLY A 72 -1.02 -23.73 15.80
C GLY A 72 -1.88 -22.93 14.82
N PHE A 73 -2.04 -21.64 15.02
CA PHE A 73 -2.74 -20.77 14.08
C PHE A 73 -1.79 -20.31 12.96
N LYS A 74 -2.11 -20.70 11.73
CA LYS A 74 -1.33 -20.36 10.53
C LYS A 74 -1.92 -19.16 9.84
N PHE A 75 -1.08 -18.21 9.45
CA PHE A 75 -1.42 -17.05 8.64
C PHE A 75 -0.20 -16.54 7.88
N TYR A 76 -0.37 -15.54 7.05
CA TYR A 76 0.66 -15.04 6.14
C TYR A 76 0.76 -13.53 6.21
N THR A 77 1.98 -13.00 5.92
CA THR A 77 2.19 -11.58 5.72
C THR A 77 2.87 -11.31 4.38
N LEU A 78 2.37 -10.33 3.65
CA LEU A 78 2.91 -9.89 2.37
C LEU A 78 3.63 -8.55 2.56
N TYR A 79 4.78 -8.47 1.92
CA TYR A 79 5.63 -7.28 1.83
C TYR A 79 5.85 -6.97 0.35
N GLY A 80 5.14 -5.98 -0.16
CA GLY A 80 5.22 -5.54 -1.56
C GLY A 80 6.08 -4.28 -1.74
N HIS A 81 6.40 -3.96 -2.98
CA HIS A 81 7.17 -2.79 -3.41
C HIS A 81 8.61 -2.77 -2.89
N LEU A 82 9.20 -3.94 -2.71
CA LEU A 82 10.58 -4.08 -2.27
C LEU A 82 11.57 -3.82 -3.41
N SER A 83 12.85 -3.69 -3.06
CA SER A 83 13.96 -3.67 -4.01
C SER A 83 14.34 -5.09 -4.44
N GLU A 84 14.98 -5.25 -5.60
CA GLU A 84 15.46 -6.54 -6.09
C GLU A 84 16.49 -7.23 -5.18
N LYS A 85 17.02 -6.53 -4.18
CA LYS A 85 17.96 -7.12 -3.22
C LYS A 85 17.35 -8.31 -2.46
N CYS A 86 16.04 -8.27 -2.15
CA CYS A 86 15.38 -9.36 -1.46
C CYS A 86 15.40 -10.65 -2.30
N LEU A 87 15.20 -10.56 -3.62
CA LEU A 87 15.22 -11.69 -4.53
C LEU A 87 16.60 -12.38 -4.60
N LYS A 88 17.67 -11.61 -4.37
CA LYS A 88 19.06 -12.11 -4.40
C LYS A 88 19.52 -12.69 -3.06
N LYS A 89 19.00 -12.18 -1.95
CA LYS A 89 19.48 -12.51 -0.60
C LYS A 89 18.62 -13.50 0.15
N LEU A 90 17.32 -13.57 -0.13
CA LEU A 90 16.41 -14.52 0.49
C LEU A 90 16.24 -15.77 -0.37
N LYS A 91 15.73 -16.83 0.25
CA LYS A 91 15.36 -18.09 -0.41
C LYS A 91 14.02 -18.57 0.10
N VAL A 92 13.21 -19.15 -0.77
CA VAL A 92 12.00 -19.86 -0.37
C VAL A 92 12.37 -20.99 0.59
N GLY A 93 11.62 -21.12 1.68
CA GLY A 93 11.92 -22.06 2.78
C GLY A 93 12.81 -21.47 3.88
N GLN A 94 13.42 -20.31 3.68
CA GLN A 94 14.27 -19.65 4.69
C GLN A 94 13.45 -19.28 5.93
N ILE A 95 13.99 -19.62 7.12
CA ILE A 95 13.43 -19.19 8.40
C ILE A 95 13.85 -17.75 8.67
N ILE A 96 12.89 -16.93 9.05
CA ILE A 96 13.04 -15.52 9.41
C ILE A 96 12.67 -15.36 10.88
N LYS A 97 13.51 -14.73 11.65
CA LYS A 97 13.22 -14.35 13.03
C LYS A 97 12.63 -12.94 13.09
N ARG A 98 11.87 -12.65 14.14
CA ARG A 98 11.43 -11.29 14.43
C ARG A 98 12.65 -10.35 14.47
N GLY A 99 12.57 -9.25 13.72
CA GLY A 99 13.65 -8.27 13.58
C GLY A 99 14.63 -8.55 12.44
N ASP A 100 14.59 -9.72 11.82
CA ASP A 100 15.42 -10.01 10.65
C ASP A 100 15.01 -9.15 9.46
N TRP A 101 16.01 -8.81 8.64
CA TRP A 101 15.82 -8.10 7.39
C TRP A 101 15.09 -8.96 6.37
N ILE A 102 14.09 -8.36 5.68
CA ILE A 102 13.29 -9.03 4.63
C ILE A 102 13.53 -8.39 3.27
N GLY A 103 13.88 -7.12 3.25
CA GLY A 103 14.11 -6.36 2.02
C GLY A 103 14.35 -4.89 2.33
N ASP A 104 14.65 -4.13 1.29
CA ASP A 104 14.64 -2.67 1.33
C ASP A 104 13.50 -2.18 0.44
N ILE A 105 12.98 -1.00 0.69
CA ILE A 105 11.97 -0.38 -0.17
C ILE A 105 12.53 -0.14 -1.57
N GLY A 106 11.77 -0.54 -2.58
CA GLY A 106 12.11 -0.34 -3.98
C GLY A 106 11.82 1.08 -4.47
N GLY A 107 12.70 1.59 -5.32
CA GLY A 107 12.45 2.83 -6.03
C GLY A 107 11.45 2.67 -7.17
N TYR A 108 11.02 3.79 -7.73
CA TYR A 108 10.00 3.90 -8.78
C TYR A 108 10.18 2.92 -9.97
N LYS A 109 11.42 2.64 -10.37
CA LYS A 109 11.72 1.79 -11.55
C LYS A 109 11.47 0.30 -11.32
N VAL A 110 11.46 -0.15 -10.06
CA VAL A 110 11.40 -1.58 -9.71
C VAL A 110 10.15 -1.96 -8.91
N ASN A 111 9.44 -0.99 -8.35
CA ASN A 111 8.31 -1.20 -7.44
C ASN A 111 6.93 -1.11 -8.11
N GLY A 112 6.84 -1.29 -9.43
CA GLY A 112 5.59 -1.13 -10.18
C GLY A 112 5.27 0.31 -10.58
N ASN A 113 6.24 1.22 -10.56
CA ASN A 113 6.07 2.66 -10.84
C ASN A 113 5.24 3.41 -9.79
N TRP A 114 5.33 2.99 -8.55
CA TRP A 114 4.72 3.69 -7.42
C TRP A 114 5.71 4.61 -6.72
N THR A 115 5.20 5.62 -6.01
CA THR A 115 5.98 6.33 -4.98
C THR A 115 6.51 5.30 -3.99
N PRO A 116 7.79 5.41 -3.53
CA PRO A 116 8.35 4.45 -2.59
C PRO A 116 7.50 4.29 -1.32
N HIS A 117 7.08 3.06 -1.05
CA HIS A 117 6.31 2.69 0.13
C HIS A 117 6.38 1.18 0.36
N LEU A 118 6.05 0.73 1.54
CA LEU A 118 5.76 -0.66 1.85
C LEU A 118 4.26 -0.89 1.74
N HIS A 119 3.85 -1.84 0.91
CA HIS A 119 2.53 -2.46 1.04
C HIS A 119 2.65 -3.64 2.02
N PHE A 120 1.98 -3.53 3.17
CA PHE A 120 1.92 -4.58 4.18
C PHE A 120 0.51 -5.14 4.29
N GLN A 121 0.37 -6.47 4.19
CA GLN A 121 -0.92 -7.15 4.22
C GLN A 121 -0.85 -8.43 5.04
N ILE A 122 -1.93 -8.76 5.74
CA ILE A 122 -2.12 -10.04 6.42
C ILE A 122 -3.09 -10.88 5.60
N MET A 123 -2.85 -12.21 5.53
CA MET A 123 -3.76 -13.16 4.89
C MET A 123 -3.97 -14.38 5.78
N SER A 124 -5.21 -14.84 5.89
CA SER A 124 -5.56 -16.10 6.57
C SER A 124 -5.35 -17.32 5.69
N THR A 125 -5.35 -17.13 4.37
CA THR A 125 -5.12 -18.15 3.33
C THR A 125 -4.48 -17.54 2.11
N LEU A 126 -3.85 -18.34 1.27
CA LEU A 126 -3.26 -17.88 0.00
C LEU A 126 -4.17 -18.12 -1.21
N LEU A 127 -5.36 -18.68 -1.05
CA LEU A 127 -6.31 -18.96 -2.15
C LEU A 127 -5.68 -19.79 -3.30
N ASN A 128 -4.71 -20.65 -3.00
CA ASN A 128 -3.88 -21.41 -3.95
C ASN A 128 -2.95 -20.55 -4.84
N GLU A 129 -2.75 -19.29 -4.50
CA GLU A 129 -1.78 -18.43 -5.17
C GLU A 129 -0.35 -18.88 -4.87
N VAL A 130 0.50 -18.91 -5.91
CA VAL A 130 1.87 -19.46 -5.82
C VAL A 130 2.96 -18.39 -6.00
N ASN A 131 2.64 -17.26 -6.64
CA ASN A 131 3.61 -16.21 -6.95
C ASN A 131 3.25 -14.85 -6.35
N ASN A 132 2.00 -14.65 -6.01
CA ASN A 132 1.45 -13.37 -5.59
C ASN A 132 0.23 -13.57 -4.69
N PHE A 133 -0.36 -12.47 -4.21
CA PHE A 133 -1.67 -12.44 -3.56
C PHE A 133 -2.33 -11.10 -3.88
N PRO A 134 -3.66 -11.05 -4.12
CA PRO A 134 -4.36 -9.80 -4.43
C PRO A 134 -4.19 -8.75 -3.34
N GLY A 135 -3.68 -7.56 -3.69
CA GLY A 135 -3.58 -6.40 -2.80
C GLY A 135 -4.81 -5.51 -2.82
N VAL A 136 -5.72 -5.81 -3.74
CA VAL A 136 -6.97 -5.09 -3.93
C VAL A 136 -8.09 -6.09 -4.18
N GLY A 137 -9.24 -5.81 -3.60
CA GLY A 137 -10.44 -6.63 -3.72
C GLY A 137 -11.62 -5.87 -4.31
N GLU A 138 -12.65 -6.61 -4.63
CA GLU A 138 -13.92 -6.09 -5.10
C GLU A 138 -14.76 -5.58 -3.92
N LYS A 139 -15.41 -4.42 -4.12
CA LYS A 139 -16.26 -3.84 -3.09
C LYS A 139 -17.44 -4.76 -2.70
N TYR A 140 -18.04 -5.45 -3.65
CA TYR A 140 -19.18 -6.34 -3.39
C TYR A 140 -18.81 -7.63 -2.64
N LEU A 141 -17.50 -7.99 -2.62
CA LEU A 141 -16.96 -9.13 -1.86
C LEU A 141 -16.24 -8.70 -0.57
N LEU A 142 -16.42 -7.46 -0.11
CA LEU A 142 -15.64 -6.91 0.99
C LEU A 142 -15.74 -7.76 2.26
N ASN A 143 -16.92 -8.30 2.57
CA ASN A 143 -17.13 -9.17 3.74
C ASN A 143 -16.26 -10.46 3.67
N ILE A 144 -16.02 -10.97 2.47
CA ILE A 144 -15.15 -12.13 2.23
C ILE A 144 -13.68 -11.69 2.33
N TRP A 145 -13.34 -10.56 1.71
CA TRP A 145 -11.98 -10.03 1.77
C TRP A 145 -11.53 -9.70 3.20
N GLU A 146 -12.41 -9.21 4.06
CA GLU A 146 -12.10 -8.94 5.47
C GLU A 146 -11.72 -10.21 6.26
N GLN A 147 -12.30 -11.35 5.91
CA GLN A 147 -11.96 -12.64 6.53
C GLN A 147 -10.65 -13.20 5.99
N ILE A 148 -10.38 -13.00 4.71
CA ILE A 148 -9.17 -13.49 4.03
C ILE A 148 -7.98 -12.57 4.30
N SER A 149 -8.19 -11.25 4.27
CA SER A 149 -7.19 -10.21 4.52
C SER A 149 -7.67 -9.29 5.63
N PRO A 150 -7.49 -9.68 6.91
CA PRO A 150 -7.86 -8.84 8.05
C PRO A 150 -6.97 -7.60 8.16
N ASP A 151 -7.41 -6.62 8.96
CA ASP A 151 -6.71 -5.34 9.15
C ASP A 151 -5.25 -5.56 9.60
N PRO A 152 -4.25 -5.15 8.81
CA PRO A 152 -2.85 -5.29 9.17
C PRO A 152 -2.45 -4.55 10.45
N ASN A 153 -3.26 -3.60 10.90
CA ASN A 153 -3.01 -2.86 12.12
C ASN A 153 -3.03 -3.72 13.39
N ILE A 154 -3.59 -4.92 13.31
CA ILE A 154 -3.49 -5.93 14.39
C ILE A 154 -2.02 -6.25 14.73
N ILE A 155 -1.13 -6.23 13.72
CA ILE A 155 0.31 -6.47 13.91
C ILE A 155 1.07 -5.15 14.05
N LEU A 156 0.75 -4.15 13.22
CA LEU A 156 1.50 -2.90 13.15
C LEU A 156 1.27 -2.01 14.39
N ASN A 157 0.11 -2.11 15.02
CA ASN A 157 -0.28 -1.32 16.18
C ASN A 157 -0.04 0.19 16.00
N ILE A 158 -0.33 0.69 14.80
CA ILE A 158 -0.23 2.12 14.48
C ILE A 158 -1.31 2.86 15.27
N PRO A 159 -0.95 3.91 16.03
CA PRO A 159 -1.92 4.68 16.80
C PRO A 159 -3.05 5.23 15.93
N GLN A 160 -4.28 5.16 16.43
CA GLN A 160 -5.49 5.59 15.71
C GLN A 160 -5.42 7.06 15.26
N THR A 161 -4.61 7.87 15.91
CA THR A 161 -4.36 9.28 15.56
C THR A 161 -3.79 9.44 14.16
N PHE A 162 -3.01 8.47 13.67
CA PHE A 162 -2.50 8.47 12.29
C PHE A 162 -3.58 8.17 11.24
N PHE A 163 -4.68 7.54 11.66
CA PHE A 163 -5.85 7.28 10.79
C PHE A 163 -6.96 8.30 11.01
N SER A 164 -6.68 9.40 11.75
CA SER A 164 -7.69 10.37 12.12
C SER A 164 -8.29 11.06 10.90
N ASN A 165 -9.59 11.34 10.98
CA ASN A 165 -10.34 12.07 9.95
C ASN A 165 -9.85 13.51 9.73
N LYS A 166 -8.95 14.04 10.61
CA LYS A 166 -8.39 15.40 10.51
C LYS A 166 -7.78 15.70 9.14
N TYR A 167 -7.19 14.69 8.51
CA TYR A 167 -6.53 14.81 7.21
C TYR A 167 -7.37 14.30 6.03
N LYS A 168 -8.64 13.90 6.25
CA LYS A 168 -9.51 13.55 5.13
C LYS A 168 -9.83 14.80 4.31
N LYS A 169 -9.71 14.68 2.99
CA LYS A 169 -9.94 15.76 2.02
C LYS A 169 -11.29 16.46 2.24
N GLU A 170 -12.35 15.68 2.50
CA GLU A 170 -13.70 16.21 2.71
C GLU A 170 -13.78 17.11 3.95
N ILE A 171 -13.09 16.76 5.04
CA ILE A 171 -13.05 17.54 6.27
C ILE A 171 -12.25 18.82 6.05
N ILE A 172 -11.12 18.74 5.35
CA ILE A 172 -10.31 19.92 5.01
C ILE A 172 -11.13 20.87 4.14
N LEU A 173 -11.82 20.39 3.11
CA LEU A 173 -12.68 21.18 2.25
C LEU A 173 -13.84 21.81 3.01
N SER A 174 -14.50 21.07 3.91
CA SER A 174 -15.55 21.58 4.77
C SER A 174 -15.04 22.69 5.70
N ASN A 175 -13.89 22.48 6.35
CA ASN A 175 -13.27 23.48 7.21
C ASN A 175 -12.83 24.72 6.42
N ARG A 176 -12.30 24.53 5.21
CA ARG A 176 -11.97 25.63 4.30
C ARG A 176 -13.21 26.48 4.00
N THR A 177 -14.31 25.85 3.62
CA THR A 177 -15.57 26.56 3.30
C THR A 177 -16.11 27.36 4.50
N LYS A 178 -15.91 26.87 5.71
CA LYS A 178 -16.34 27.55 6.94
C LYS A 178 -15.45 28.73 7.34
N ASN A 179 -14.14 28.64 7.11
CA ASN A 179 -13.15 29.53 7.70
C ASN A 179 -12.47 30.47 6.69
N ILE A 180 -12.61 30.21 5.40
CA ILE A 180 -11.98 31.02 4.35
C ILE A 180 -13.07 31.68 3.50
N GLY A 181 -12.88 32.94 3.18
CA GLY A 181 -13.84 33.74 2.41
C GLY A 181 -14.16 33.14 1.03
N ARG A 182 -15.37 33.28 0.57
CA ARG A 182 -15.88 32.75 -0.72
C ARG A 182 -15.15 33.28 -1.96
N ASN A 183 -14.42 34.38 -1.85
CA ASN A 183 -13.60 34.97 -2.89
C ASN A 183 -12.29 34.22 -3.18
N LEU A 184 -11.89 33.31 -2.28
CA LEU A 184 -10.72 32.47 -2.50
C LEU A 184 -11.16 31.10 -3.07
N SER A 185 -11.31 31.07 -4.40
CA SER A 185 -11.67 29.83 -5.11
C SER A 185 -10.54 28.79 -5.08
N ILE A 186 -10.92 27.52 -5.20
CA ILE A 186 -9.97 26.45 -5.47
C ILE A 186 -9.82 26.38 -6.99
N SER A 187 -8.60 26.45 -7.50
CA SER A 187 -8.28 26.51 -8.93
C SER A 187 -8.66 25.27 -9.72
N TYR A 188 -8.94 24.14 -9.04
CA TYR A 188 -9.23 22.86 -9.66
C TYR A 188 -10.63 22.37 -9.32
N ARG A 189 -11.35 21.81 -10.30
CA ARG A 189 -12.66 21.18 -10.09
C ARG A 189 -12.58 20.02 -9.12
N GLU A 190 -11.50 19.22 -9.18
CA GLU A 190 -11.17 18.18 -8.22
C GLU A 190 -9.87 18.56 -7.50
N PRO A 191 -9.94 19.22 -6.34
CA PRO A 191 -8.75 19.60 -5.58
C PRO A 191 -7.89 18.39 -5.22
N LEU A 192 -6.58 18.51 -5.38
CA LEU A 192 -5.63 17.52 -4.90
C LEU A 192 -5.37 17.73 -3.41
N HIS A 193 -5.32 16.63 -2.66
CA HIS A 193 -4.93 16.63 -1.24
C HIS A 193 -3.45 16.28 -1.15
N MET A 194 -2.59 17.28 -1.08
CA MET A 194 -1.15 17.11 -0.93
C MET A 194 -0.82 16.87 0.54
N LEU A 195 -0.14 15.75 0.83
CA LEU A 195 0.26 15.38 2.19
C LEU A 195 1.70 15.72 2.50
N GLU A 196 2.57 15.69 1.48
CA GLU A 196 4.01 15.86 1.66
C GLU A 196 4.58 16.68 0.49
N ALA A 197 5.61 17.48 0.79
CA ALA A 197 6.48 18.13 -0.18
C ALA A 197 7.92 17.73 0.13
N LYS A 198 8.63 17.25 -0.89
CA LYS A 198 10.04 16.87 -0.78
C LYS A 198 10.79 17.25 -2.05
N ASP A 199 11.86 18.01 -1.90
CA ASP A 199 12.63 18.58 -2.99
C ASP A 199 11.69 19.41 -3.92
N GLN A 200 11.65 19.09 -5.22
CA GLN A 200 10.81 19.71 -6.21
C GLN A 200 9.48 18.97 -6.46
N TYR A 201 9.03 18.13 -5.52
CA TYR A 201 7.85 17.30 -5.71
C TYR A 201 6.86 17.40 -4.56
N PHE A 202 5.57 17.31 -4.92
CA PHE A 202 4.46 17.07 -4.00
C PHE A 202 3.97 15.64 -4.12
N TYR A 203 3.45 15.11 -3.01
CA TYR A 203 2.85 13.78 -2.94
C TYR A 203 1.43 13.89 -2.39
N ASP A 204 0.47 13.29 -3.09
CA ASP A 204 -0.93 13.30 -2.65
C ASP A 204 -1.26 12.14 -1.69
N GLU A 205 -2.52 12.11 -1.21
CA GLU A 205 -3.06 11.10 -0.32
C GLU A 205 -3.02 9.66 -0.88
N HIS A 206 -2.72 9.50 -2.16
CA HIS A 206 -2.56 8.22 -2.84
C HIS A 206 -1.09 7.90 -3.17
N GLY A 207 -0.16 8.73 -2.69
CA GLY A 207 1.27 8.60 -2.97
C GLY A 207 1.66 8.95 -4.40
N ARG A 208 0.80 9.61 -5.17
CA ARG A 208 1.14 10.07 -6.52
C ARG A 208 2.07 11.28 -6.43
N LYS A 209 3.10 11.28 -7.26
CA LYS A 209 4.14 12.29 -7.32
C LYS A 209 3.80 13.35 -8.37
N TYR A 210 3.88 14.61 -7.98
CA TYR A 210 3.67 15.77 -8.84
C TYR A 210 4.91 16.66 -8.82
N LEU A 211 5.36 17.09 -9.99
CA LEU A 211 6.45 18.06 -10.07
C LEU A 211 5.89 19.45 -9.68
N ASP A 212 6.54 20.10 -8.73
CA ASP A 212 6.25 21.51 -8.43
C ASP A 212 6.90 22.39 -9.51
N CYS A 213 6.07 22.86 -10.44
CA CYS A 213 6.49 23.76 -11.52
C CYS A 213 6.25 25.24 -11.17
N VAL A 214 5.70 25.53 -10.00
CA VAL A 214 5.42 26.88 -9.53
C VAL A 214 6.36 27.21 -8.38
N ASN A 215 7.48 27.81 -8.70
CA ASN A 215 8.32 28.43 -7.69
C ASN A 215 7.55 29.61 -7.09
N ASN A 216 7.48 29.65 -5.76
CA ASN A 216 6.88 30.71 -4.98
C ASN A 216 7.06 32.08 -5.64
N ILE A 217 5.95 32.65 -6.09
CA ILE A 217 5.85 34.05 -6.32
C ILE A 217 5.76 34.71 -4.95
N SER A 218 6.92 35.13 -4.44
CA SER A 218 7.00 35.94 -3.22
C SER A 218 6.44 37.34 -3.51
#